data_aed57483d114a3a442503cabf6b20d59
#
_entry.id   aed57483d114a3a442503cabf6b20d59
#
_cell.length_a   1.000
_cell.length_b   1.000
_cell.length_c   1.000
_cell.angle_alpha   90.00
_cell.angle_beta   90.00
_cell.angle_gamma   90.00
#
_symmetry.space_group_name_H-M   'P 1'
#
loop_
_entity.id
_entity.type
_entity.pdbx_description
1 polymer ?
#
loop_
_entity_poly.entity_id
_entity_poly.type
_entity_poly.pdbx_seq_one_letter_code
_entity_poly.pdbx_strand_id
1 'polypeptide(L)'
;MSPSENNKRIVKNTLMLYIRMILVMGVNLYIVRIVLQVLGEVDYGIYNVVAGVIVMISFFSGTMSSASQRFFAFELGKQNKEKLKKTFSVTVSIYLLLSVIILVLLETVGLWFLNNKMTIPADRMSAANWVFQFSILSFLMTMFAIPYKSLIIAYEKMSIYAYISIFEVGLRLMLVFALTLLQYDKLIVYAFLMFCVAGLTFFLFRFFCQRHFSESKFSFIWDGSLFKSILSYSGWNMFGSLAAVMNNHGVNILLNLFFGPVVNAARGIAFQFSNGLNQFVQNFVLAIKPQVTKYYAAGDNENMISLVYRSSKFSFFLLLLLTTPFLLESSFIMTLWLSEVPDYLIVFLQLIIVNTLVDSLSYSLLTAAQAQGKMRRYQIIVGGTLLMNTPISYLFLKAGYEPQVTMHVGIIFSFLAMCLRLLLLTRLIPLTIIGFFRHVFLRVMIVVTTSTVPLFYFVSMFPEGTMRFVISATGGILITILSISFFGVTKSERSSLWLYFRTKFPVW
;
A
#
# COMPACT_ATOMS: atom_id res chain seq x y z
N MET A 1 1.15 -16.68 -23.50
CA MET A 1 0.21 -17.20 -22.47
C MET A 1 -1.19 -16.79 -22.81
N SER A 2 -2.16 -17.68 -22.65
CA SER A 2 -3.56 -17.36 -22.91
C SER A 2 -4.12 -16.40 -21.84
N PRO A 3 -5.13 -15.57 -22.15
CA PRO A 3 -5.79 -14.69 -21.17
C PRO A 3 -6.31 -15.47 -19.95
N SER A 4 -6.73 -16.72 -20.12
CA SER A 4 -7.19 -17.61 -19.06
C SER A 4 -6.06 -17.99 -18.08
N GLU A 5 -4.86 -18.30 -18.57
CA GLU A 5 -3.69 -18.62 -17.73
C GLU A 5 -3.24 -17.41 -16.93
N ASN A 6 -3.30 -16.22 -17.53
CA ASN A 6 -2.98 -14.98 -16.84
C ASN A 6 -3.96 -14.69 -15.70
N ASN A 7 -5.26 -14.88 -15.93
CA ASN A 7 -6.27 -14.70 -14.88
C ASN A 7 -6.07 -15.68 -13.72
N LYS A 8 -5.79 -16.97 -13.99
CA LYS A 8 -5.48 -17.98 -12.96
C LYS A 8 -4.26 -17.56 -12.13
N ARG A 9 -3.23 -17.03 -12.78
CA ARG A 9 -2.01 -16.55 -12.10
C ARG A 9 -2.28 -15.34 -11.22
N ILE A 10 -3.06 -14.36 -11.69
CA ILE A 10 -3.46 -13.20 -10.89
C ILE A 10 -4.21 -13.65 -9.63
N VAL A 11 -5.21 -14.52 -9.75
CA VAL A 11 -5.97 -15.04 -8.60
C VAL A 11 -5.07 -15.75 -7.60
N LYS A 12 -4.17 -16.64 -8.07
CA LYS A 12 -3.21 -17.34 -7.21
C LYS A 12 -2.27 -16.35 -6.50
N ASN A 13 -1.74 -15.39 -7.22
CA ASN A 13 -0.84 -14.38 -6.68
C ASN A 13 -1.54 -13.49 -5.64
N THR A 14 -2.76 -13.07 -5.91
CA THR A 14 -3.57 -12.28 -4.97
C THR A 14 -3.85 -13.05 -3.68
N LEU A 15 -4.25 -14.32 -3.79
CA LEU A 15 -4.51 -15.18 -2.63
C LEU A 15 -3.24 -15.35 -1.76
N MET A 16 -2.09 -15.58 -2.39
CA MET A 16 -0.81 -15.69 -1.67
C MET A 16 -0.44 -14.39 -0.95
N LEU A 17 -0.69 -13.23 -1.58
CA LEU A 17 -0.45 -11.93 -0.96
C LEU A 17 -1.42 -11.67 0.20
N TYR A 18 -2.67 -12.13 0.14
CA TYR A 18 -3.62 -12.01 1.25
C TYR A 18 -3.24 -12.90 2.44
N ILE A 19 -2.90 -14.17 2.20
CA ILE A 19 -2.40 -15.07 3.26
C ILE A 19 -1.17 -14.45 3.93
N ARG A 20 -0.21 -13.99 3.14
CA ARG A 20 0.96 -13.27 3.65
C ARG A 20 0.56 -12.06 4.50
N MET A 21 -0.35 -11.22 4.00
CA MET A 21 -0.78 -9.99 4.69
C MET A 21 -1.37 -10.30 6.06
N ILE A 22 -2.30 -11.25 6.14
CA ILE A 22 -2.98 -11.62 7.38
C ILE A 22 -1.97 -12.19 8.39
N LEU A 23 -1.10 -13.11 7.95
CA LEU A 23 -0.08 -13.71 8.81
C LEU A 23 0.92 -12.65 9.30
N VAL A 24 1.45 -11.83 8.39
CA VAL A 24 2.42 -10.77 8.75
C VAL A 24 1.79 -9.76 9.71
N MET A 25 0.55 -9.36 9.48
CA MET A 25 -0.16 -8.42 10.35
C MET A 25 -0.42 -9.02 11.73
N GLY A 26 -0.94 -10.24 11.81
CA GLY A 26 -1.22 -10.92 13.07
C GLY A 26 0.05 -11.13 13.90
N VAL A 27 1.12 -11.62 13.28
CA VAL A 27 2.39 -11.86 13.97
C VAL A 27 3.05 -10.54 14.41
N ASN A 28 3.00 -9.48 13.59
CA ASN A 28 3.56 -8.18 13.99
C ASN A 28 2.83 -7.58 15.20
N LEU A 29 1.49 -7.69 15.27
CA LEU A 29 0.73 -7.24 16.45
C LEU A 29 1.16 -8.00 17.71
N TYR A 30 1.42 -9.30 17.59
CA TYR A 30 1.91 -10.13 18.70
C TYR A 30 3.35 -9.78 19.11
N ILE A 31 4.23 -9.54 18.11
CA ILE A 31 5.62 -9.11 18.34
C ILE A 31 5.66 -7.81 19.17
N VAL A 32 4.86 -6.80 18.82
CA VAL A 32 4.82 -5.52 19.53
C VAL A 32 4.54 -5.71 21.01
N ARG A 33 3.58 -6.59 21.35
CA ARG A 33 3.22 -6.90 22.74
C ARG A 33 4.42 -7.50 23.51
N ILE A 34 5.09 -8.49 22.90
CA ILE A 34 6.23 -9.17 23.57
C ILE A 34 7.42 -8.21 23.71
N VAL A 35 7.72 -7.45 22.66
CA VAL A 35 8.84 -6.48 22.68
C VAL A 35 8.62 -5.44 23.78
N LEU A 36 7.39 -4.91 23.91
CA LEU A 36 7.07 -3.96 24.99
C LEU A 36 7.24 -4.60 26.38
N GLN A 37 6.83 -5.86 26.57
CA GLN A 37 7.02 -6.57 27.82
C GLN A 37 8.50 -6.85 28.15
N VAL A 38 9.32 -7.16 27.14
CA VAL A 38 10.73 -7.54 27.31
C VAL A 38 11.65 -6.33 27.48
N LEU A 39 11.42 -5.26 26.72
CA LEU A 39 12.23 -4.03 26.77
C LEU A 39 11.74 -3.08 27.87
N GLY A 40 10.46 -3.11 28.22
CA GLY A 40 9.82 -2.09 29.04
C GLY A 40 9.49 -0.82 28.23
N GLU A 41 8.74 0.09 28.87
CA GLU A 41 8.20 1.29 28.19
C GLU A 41 9.29 2.25 27.73
N VAL A 42 10.33 2.45 28.54
CA VAL A 42 11.41 3.42 28.26
C VAL A 42 12.24 2.98 27.07
N ASP A 43 12.76 1.73 27.08
CA ASP A 43 13.61 1.22 26.01
C ASP A 43 12.83 1.00 24.71
N TYR A 44 11.57 0.56 24.81
CA TYR A 44 10.68 0.49 23.66
C TYR A 44 10.39 1.88 23.06
N GLY A 45 10.23 2.88 23.92
CA GLY A 45 10.09 4.29 23.50
C GLY A 45 11.34 4.79 22.77
N ILE A 46 12.53 4.55 23.32
CA ILE A 46 13.82 4.91 22.69
C ILE A 46 13.94 4.24 21.32
N TYR A 47 13.67 2.93 21.24
CA TYR A 47 13.72 2.21 19.96
C TYR A 47 12.78 2.83 18.90
N ASN A 48 11.53 3.13 19.26
CA ASN A 48 10.56 3.70 18.34
C ASN A 48 10.95 5.12 17.86
N VAL A 49 11.46 5.94 18.75
CA VAL A 49 11.88 7.31 18.41
C VAL A 49 13.12 7.28 17.52
N VAL A 50 14.12 6.45 17.85
CA VAL A 50 15.35 6.30 17.08
C VAL A 50 15.09 5.67 15.70
N ALA A 51 14.35 4.57 15.66
CA ALA A 51 13.95 3.94 14.40
C ALA A 51 13.02 4.84 13.57
N GLY A 52 12.21 5.67 14.22
CA GLY A 52 11.29 6.61 13.59
C GLY A 52 12.00 7.59 12.64
N VAL A 53 13.19 8.07 12.98
CA VAL A 53 14.02 8.92 12.09
C VAL A 53 14.32 8.22 10.77
N ILE A 54 14.61 6.92 10.83
CA ILE A 54 14.93 6.13 9.63
C ILE A 54 13.66 5.79 8.85
N VAL A 55 12.55 5.55 9.54
CA VAL A 55 11.24 5.32 8.89
C VAL A 55 10.81 6.54 8.06
N MET A 56 11.12 7.76 8.50
CA MET A 56 10.84 8.98 7.70
C MET A 56 11.52 8.95 6.32
N ILE A 57 12.66 8.27 6.19
CA ILE A 57 13.38 8.15 4.92
C ILE A 57 12.86 6.95 4.09
N SER A 58 12.14 6.03 4.71
CA SER A 58 11.69 4.79 4.05
C SER A 58 10.70 5.00 2.89
N PHE A 59 10.03 6.17 2.80
CA PHE A 59 9.14 6.47 1.66
C PHE A 59 9.90 6.51 0.32
N PHE A 60 11.21 6.83 0.34
CA PHE A 60 12.08 6.71 -0.83
C PHE A 60 12.11 5.27 -1.36
N SER A 61 12.15 4.30 -0.44
CA SER A 61 12.22 2.88 -0.80
C SER A 61 10.99 2.41 -1.58
N GLY A 62 9.80 2.89 -1.22
CA GLY A 62 8.54 2.54 -1.89
C GLY A 62 8.47 3.06 -3.34
N THR A 63 8.85 4.32 -3.55
CA THR A 63 8.85 4.93 -4.89
C THR A 63 9.89 4.31 -5.81
N MET A 64 11.08 4.06 -5.29
CA MET A 64 12.15 3.39 -6.01
C MET A 64 11.80 1.93 -6.34
N SER A 65 11.18 1.20 -5.40
CA SER A 65 10.67 -0.15 -5.64
C SER A 65 9.64 -0.18 -6.78
N SER A 66 8.71 0.77 -6.80
CA SER A 66 7.73 0.92 -7.88
C SER A 66 8.39 1.17 -9.25
N ALA A 67 9.45 2.01 -9.28
CA ALA A 67 10.23 2.25 -10.48
C ALA A 67 10.92 0.97 -10.97
N SER A 68 11.64 0.28 -10.08
CA SER A 68 12.35 -0.96 -10.41
C SER A 68 11.40 -2.02 -10.96
N GLN A 69 10.24 -2.24 -10.31
CA GLN A 69 9.21 -3.16 -10.78
C GLN A 69 8.71 -2.80 -12.18
N ARG A 70 8.47 -1.53 -12.46
CA ARG A 70 8.03 -1.05 -13.77
C ARG A 70 9.06 -1.31 -14.85
N PHE A 71 10.32 -0.93 -14.63
CA PHE A 71 11.37 -1.10 -15.64
C PHE A 71 11.65 -2.57 -15.91
N PHE A 72 11.70 -3.42 -14.89
CA PHE A 72 11.89 -4.87 -15.07
C PHE A 72 10.69 -5.52 -15.80
N ALA A 73 9.46 -5.22 -15.38
CA ALA A 73 8.27 -5.76 -16.03
C ALA A 73 8.14 -5.29 -17.49
N PHE A 74 8.60 -4.09 -17.80
CA PHE A 74 8.60 -3.55 -19.16
C PHE A 74 9.57 -4.31 -20.08
N GLU A 75 10.80 -4.56 -19.61
CA GLU A 75 11.79 -5.33 -20.41
C GLU A 75 11.37 -6.80 -20.53
N LEU A 76 10.74 -7.36 -19.50
CA LEU A 76 10.13 -8.70 -19.58
C LEU A 76 8.98 -8.75 -20.59
N GLY A 77 8.15 -7.72 -20.67
CA GLY A 77 7.08 -7.62 -21.67
C GLY A 77 7.62 -7.55 -23.11
N LYS A 78 8.78 -6.92 -23.29
CA LYS A 78 9.51 -6.89 -24.57
C LYS A 78 10.34 -8.16 -24.86
N GLN A 79 10.37 -9.10 -23.92
CA GLN A 79 11.16 -10.33 -24.00
C GLN A 79 12.69 -10.10 -24.22
N ASN A 80 13.20 -8.94 -23.79
CA ASN A 80 14.60 -8.55 -23.97
C ASN A 80 15.41 -8.82 -22.70
N LYS A 81 15.98 -10.01 -22.60
CA LYS A 81 16.76 -10.45 -21.43
C LYS A 81 18.07 -9.67 -21.24
N GLU A 82 18.75 -9.32 -22.31
CA GLU A 82 20.01 -8.55 -22.22
C GLU A 82 19.74 -7.16 -21.65
N LYS A 83 18.69 -6.50 -22.16
CA LYS A 83 18.32 -5.19 -21.66
C LYS A 83 17.79 -5.25 -20.23
N LEU A 84 17.09 -6.34 -19.85
CA LEU A 84 16.70 -6.59 -18.48
C LEU A 84 17.91 -6.70 -17.55
N LYS A 85 18.96 -7.46 -17.93
CA LYS A 85 20.21 -7.58 -17.19
C LYS A 85 20.90 -6.23 -17.01
N LYS A 86 20.97 -5.44 -18.10
CA LYS A 86 21.51 -4.07 -18.06
C LYS A 86 20.71 -3.18 -17.12
N THR A 87 19.37 -3.22 -17.23
CA THR A 87 18.44 -2.46 -16.38
C THR A 87 18.58 -2.85 -14.91
N PHE A 88 18.70 -4.16 -14.62
CA PHE A 88 18.94 -4.65 -13.27
C PHE A 88 20.25 -4.10 -12.69
N SER A 89 21.36 -4.18 -13.46
CA SER A 89 22.67 -3.70 -13.02
C SER A 89 22.69 -2.19 -12.75
N VAL A 90 22.14 -1.38 -13.66
CA VAL A 90 21.99 0.06 -13.47
C VAL A 90 21.12 0.38 -12.25
N THR A 91 20.03 -0.38 -12.06
CA THR A 91 19.16 -0.22 -10.89
C THR A 91 19.93 -0.48 -9.59
N VAL A 92 20.68 -1.58 -9.50
CA VAL A 92 21.54 -1.88 -8.33
C VAL A 92 22.54 -0.77 -8.08
N SER A 93 23.20 -0.24 -9.13
CA SER A 93 24.14 0.89 -9.00
C SER A 93 23.47 2.16 -8.45
N ILE A 94 22.21 2.44 -8.86
CA ILE A 94 21.44 3.57 -8.31
C ILE A 94 21.18 3.35 -6.81
N TYR A 95 20.78 2.13 -6.40
CA TYR A 95 20.54 1.83 -4.99
C TYR A 95 21.82 1.90 -4.16
N LEU A 96 22.97 1.47 -4.69
CA LEU A 96 24.27 1.64 -4.03
C LEU A 96 24.61 3.12 -3.83
N LEU A 97 24.49 3.94 -4.87
CA LEU A 97 24.72 5.38 -4.78
C LEU A 97 23.80 6.06 -3.74
N LEU A 98 22.51 5.78 -3.81
CA LEU A 98 21.53 6.33 -2.86
C LEU A 98 21.81 5.85 -1.43
N SER A 99 22.23 4.60 -1.26
CA SER A 99 22.58 4.06 0.05
C SER A 99 23.77 4.80 0.66
N VAL A 100 24.79 5.15 -0.14
CA VAL A 100 25.92 5.94 0.32
C VAL A 100 25.47 7.36 0.71
N ILE A 101 24.65 8.01 -0.11
CA ILE A 101 24.13 9.36 0.19
C ILE A 101 23.31 9.35 1.49
N ILE A 102 22.42 8.37 1.66
CA ILE A 102 21.59 8.25 2.85
C ILE A 102 22.43 7.92 4.07
N LEU A 103 23.44 7.04 3.94
CA LEU A 103 24.38 6.73 5.01
C LEU A 103 25.07 7.99 5.50
N VAL A 104 25.68 8.78 4.59
CA VAL A 104 26.36 10.05 4.95
C VAL A 104 25.38 11.02 5.63
N LEU A 105 24.15 11.15 5.12
CA LEU A 105 23.14 12.02 5.70
C LEU A 105 22.74 11.57 7.10
N LEU A 106 22.55 10.27 7.33
CA LEU A 106 22.21 9.73 8.64
C LEU A 106 23.37 9.83 9.63
N GLU A 107 24.60 9.55 9.21
CA GLU A 107 25.77 9.64 10.06
C GLU A 107 26.17 11.09 10.42
N THR A 108 25.74 12.06 9.62
CA THR A 108 25.98 13.49 9.89
C THR A 108 24.77 14.13 10.57
N VAL A 109 23.73 14.40 9.81
CA VAL A 109 22.54 15.12 10.28
C VAL A 109 21.72 14.26 11.25
N GLY A 110 21.55 12.96 10.96
CA GLY A 110 20.77 12.05 11.80
C GLY A 110 21.42 11.85 13.16
N LEU A 111 22.72 11.60 13.19
CA LEU A 111 23.49 11.42 14.44
C LEU A 111 23.55 12.72 15.27
N TRP A 112 23.74 13.87 14.59
CA TRP A 112 23.64 15.16 15.25
C TRP A 112 22.25 15.38 15.88
N PHE A 113 21.17 15.05 15.15
CA PHE A 113 19.82 15.19 15.65
C PHE A 113 19.54 14.28 16.85
N LEU A 114 19.99 13.02 16.80
CA LEU A 114 19.90 12.06 17.90
C LEU A 114 20.54 12.60 19.18
N ASN A 115 21.78 13.08 19.07
CA ASN A 115 22.58 13.44 20.26
C ASN A 115 22.27 14.85 20.81
N ASN A 116 21.66 15.76 19.99
CA ASN A 116 21.48 17.16 20.41
C ASN A 116 20.01 17.60 20.51
N LYS A 117 19.07 16.89 19.89
CA LYS A 117 17.67 17.31 19.83
C LYS A 117 16.68 16.33 20.45
N MET A 118 17.08 15.07 20.58
CA MET A 118 16.20 14.06 21.20
C MET A 118 16.34 14.04 22.71
N THR A 119 15.20 13.89 23.39
CA THR A 119 15.17 13.74 24.84
C THR A 119 15.30 12.26 25.20
N ILE A 120 16.53 11.82 25.44
CA ILE A 120 16.88 10.44 25.82
C ILE A 120 17.57 10.50 27.18
N PRO A 121 17.25 9.58 28.14
CA PRO A 121 17.95 9.50 29.41
C PRO A 121 19.47 9.34 29.21
N ALA A 122 20.27 10.05 30.01
CA ALA A 122 21.73 10.11 29.84
C ALA A 122 22.39 8.72 29.96
N ASP A 123 21.87 7.88 30.83
CA ASP A 123 22.31 6.49 31.04
C ASP A 123 22.00 5.56 29.87
N ARG A 124 21.02 5.92 29.04
CA ARG A 124 20.58 5.14 27.84
C ARG A 124 21.12 5.71 26.52
N MET A 125 21.82 6.85 26.52
CA MET A 125 22.33 7.51 25.31
C MET A 125 23.28 6.61 24.52
N SER A 126 24.15 5.86 25.19
CA SER A 126 25.05 4.90 24.53
C SER A 126 24.25 3.79 23.81
N ALA A 127 23.23 3.23 24.47
CA ALA A 127 22.35 2.23 23.87
C ALA A 127 21.59 2.80 22.68
N ALA A 128 21.08 4.03 22.78
CA ALA A 128 20.39 4.72 21.68
C ALA A 128 21.29 4.91 20.44
N ASN A 129 22.56 5.26 20.63
CA ASN A 129 23.53 5.34 19.54
C ASN A 129 23.74 3.98 18.85
N TRP A 130 23.90 2.89 19.60
CA TRP A 130 23.99 1.55 19.01
C TRP A 130 22.71 1.15 18.27
N VAL A 131 21.55 1.44 18.83
CA VAL A 131 20.25 1.24 18.15
C VAL A 131 20.19 2.00 16.83
N PHE A 132 20.68 3.24 16.81
CA PHE A 132 20.71 4.06 15.62
C PHE A 132 21.60 3.44 14.53
N GLN A 133 22.82 3.01 14.90
CA GLN A 133 23.74 2.34 13.97
C GLN A 133 23.15 1.05 13.38
N PHE A 134 22.63 0.16 14.23
CA PHE A 134 22.00 -1.08 13.74
C PHE A 134 20.74 -0.80 12.90
N SER A 135 20.01 0.24 13.21
CA SER A 135 18.84 0.65 12.42
C SER A 135 19.23 1.20 11.04
N ILE A 136 20.33 1.97 10.94
CA ILE A 136 20.92 2.39 9.66
C ILE A 136 21.33 1.16 8.83
N LEU A 137 22.09 0.23 9.43
CA LEU A 137 22.52 -0.98 8.75
C LEU A 137 21.35 -1.84 8.28
N SER A 138 20.30 -1.99 9.12
CA SER A 138 19.06 -2.68 8.75
C SER A 138 18.37 -2.05 7.56
N PHE A 139 18.30 -0.72 7.53
CA PHE A 139 17.71 0.03 6.44
C PHE A 139 18.50 -0.16 5.13
N LEU A 140 19.84 -0.10 5.17
CA LEU A 140 20.69 -0.36 4.02
C LEU A 140 20.51 -1.78 3.47
N MET A 141 20.44 -2.80 4.33
CA MET A 141 20.14 -4.18 3.92
C MET A 141 18.77 -4.28 3.23
N THR A 142 17.78 -3.58 3.76
CA THR A 142 16.44 -3.49 3.16
C THR A 142 16.49 -2.81 1.79
N MET A 143 17.24 -1.72 1.64
CA MET A 143 17.43 -1.05 0.34
C MET A 143 18.10 -1.98 -0.69
N PHE A 144 19.16 -2.70 -0.29
CA PHE A 144 19.84 -3.65 -1.19
C PHE A 144 18.94 -4.84 -1.59
N ALA A 145 17.95 -5.19 -0.79
CA ALA A 145 16.97 -6.22 -1.12
C ALA A 145 15.96 -5.77 -2.19
N ILE A 146 15.71 -4.46 -2.35
CA ILE A 146 14.62 -3.95 -3.21
C ILE A 146 14.76 -4.36 -4.68
N PRO A 147 15.94 -4.27 -5.35
CA PRO A 147 16.07 -4.72 -6.74
C PRO A 147 15.68 -6.20 -6.92
N TYR A 148 16.08 -7.07 -6.00
CA TYR A 148 15.76 -8.49 -6.04
C TYR A 148 14.28 -8.76 -5.78
N LYS A 149 13.68 -8.11 -4.78
CA LYS A 149 12.24 -8.15 -4.51
C LYS A 149 11.44 -7.68 -5.74
N SER A 150 11.87 -6.58 -6.35
CA SER A 150 11.23 -6.02 -7.54
C SER A 150 11.31 -6.94 -8.74
N LEU A 151 12.41 -7.67 -8.91
CA LEU A 151 12.59 -8.67 -9.97
C LEU A 151 11.63 -9.86 -9.78
N ILE A 152 11.51 -10.40 -8.56
CA ILE A 152 10.56 -11.47 -8.23
C ILE A 152 9.13 -11.04 -8.54
N ILE A 153 8.75 -9.81 -8.17
CA ILE A 153 7.43 -9.25 -8.45
C ILE A 153 7.21 -9.09 -9.96
N ALA A 154 8.21 -8.58 -10.70
CA ALA A 154 8.14 -8.41 -12.15
C ALA A 154 7.98 -9.75 -12.89
N TYR A 155 8.59 -10.83 -12.38
CA TYR A 155 8.39 -12.21 -12.84
C TYR A 155 7.08 -12.84 -12.35
N GLU A 156 6.29 -12.12 -11.54
CA GLU A 156 5.01 -12.55 -10.96
C GLU A 156 5.12 -13.80 -10.06
N LYS A 157 6.29 -14.01 -9.45
CA LYS A 157 6.55 -15.09 -8.48
C LYS A 157 6.12 -14.68 -7.07
N MET A 158 4.84 -14.26 -6.91
CA MET A 158 4.33 -13.74 -5.63
C MET A 158 4.38 -14.76 -4.50
N SER A 159 4.30 -16.06 -4.80
CA SER A 159 4.45 -17.12 -3.79
C SER A 159 5.81 -17.06 -3.10
N ILE A 160 6.89 -16.85 -3.86
CA ILE A 160 8.25 -16.76 -3.31
C ILE A 160 8.39 -15.50 -2.43
N TYR A 161 7.88 -14.38 -2.94
CA TYR A 161 7.82 -13.14 -2.16
C TYR A 161 7.06 -13.34 -0.84
N ALA A 162 5.92 -14.04 -0.88
CA ALA A 162 5.12 -14.33 0.30
C ALA A 162 5.87 -15.24 1.29
N TYR A 163 6.47 -16.34 0.81
CA TYR A 163 7.19 -17.28 1.67
C TYR A 163 8.38 -16.62 2.38
N ILE A 164 9.22 -15.86 1.66
CA ILE A 164 10.35 -15.16 2.28
C ILE A 164 9.85 -14.13 3.30
N SER A 165 8.75 -13.41 3.01
CA SER A 165 8.17 -12.43 3.96
C SER A 165 7.58 -13.10 5.21
N ILE A 166 6.92 -14.25 5.08
CA ILE A 166 6.39 -15.03 6.21
C ILE A 166 7.53 -15.58 7.04
N PHE A 167 8.57 -16.11 6.39
CA PHE A 167 9.79 -16.57 7.07
C PHE A 167 10.47 -15.44 7.86
N GLU A 168 10.60 -14.25 7.25
CA GLU A 168 11.16 -13.05 7.90
C GLU A 168 10.41 -12.72 9.20
N VAL A 169 9.08 -12.70 9.14
CA VAL A 169 8.27 -12.37 10.33
C VAL A 169 8.31 -13.50 11.37
N GLY A 170 8.31 -14.75 10.94
CA GLY A 170 8.52 -15.90 11.84
C GLY A 170 9.88 -15.87 12.53
N LEU A 171 10.93 -15.50 11.80
CA LEU A 171 12.26 -15.32 12.37
C LEU A 171 12.29 -14.16 13.38
N ARG A 172 11.66 -13.01 13.06
CA ARG A 172 11.53 -11.91 14.03
C ARG A 172 10.87 -12.35 15.32
N LEU A 173 9.77 -13.10 15.22
CA LEU A 173 9.07 -13.63 16.40
C LEU A 173 9.96 -14.54 17.22
N MET A 174 10.68 -15.49 16.58
CA MET A 174 11.61 -16.40 17.23
C MET A 174 12.72 -15.64 17.97
N LEU A 175 13.31 -14.62 17.33
CA LEU A 175 14.39 -13.83 17.93
C LEU A 175 13.90 -12.95 19.08
N VAL A 176 12.66 -12.47 19.05
CA VAL A 176 12.06 -11.74 20.17
C VAL A 176 11.87 -12.67 21.39
N PHE A 177 11.49 -13.92 21.19
CA PHE A 177 11.48 -14.91 22.28
C PHE A 177 12.89 -15.23 22.77
N ALA A 178 13.86 -15.39 21.88
CA ALA A 178 15.26 -15.62 22.30
C ALA A 178 15.82 -14.45 23.14
N LEU A 179 15.36 -13.21 22.88
CA LEU A 179 15.74 -12.02 23.65
C LEU A 179 15.36 -12.15 25.16
N THR A 180 14.29 -12.88 25.48
CA THR A 180 13.91 -13.10 26.91
C THR A 180 14.95 -13.91 27.69
N LEU A 181 15.72 -14.73 26.99
CA LEU A 181 16.72 -15.62 27.60
C LEU A 181 18.12 -14.97 27.76
N LEU A 182 18.32 -13.80 27.11
CA LEU A 182 19.64 -13.14 27.12
C LEU A 182 19.75 -12.18 28.30
N GLN A 183 20.97 -12.14 28.90
CA GLN A 183 21.31 -11.30 30.06
C GLN A 183 21.97 -9.97 29.68
N TYR A 184 22.23 -9.74 28.39
CA TYR A 184 22.80 -8.50 27.86
C TYR A 184 21.78 -7.37 27.80
N ASP A 185 22.25 -6.16 27.50
CA ASP A 185 21.36 -5.02 27.25
C ASP A 185 20.36 -5.35 26.11
N LYS A 186 19.11 -5.57 26.53
CA LYS A 186 18.06 -6.06 25.64
C LYS A 186 17.75 -5.12 24.48
N LEU A 187 17.92 -3.81 24.67
CA LEU A 187 17.67 -2.81 23.65
C LEU A 187 18.70 -2.91 22.52
N ILE A 188 19.99 -3.00 22.87
CA ILE A 188 21.09 -3.14 21.90
C ILE A 188 20.97 -4.47 21.16
N VAL A 189 20.75 -5.56 21.90
CA VAL A 189 20.60 -6.90 21.32
C VAL A 189 19.40 -6.97 20.39
N TYR A 190 18.27 -6.38 20.74
CA TYR A 190 17.10 -6.31 19.89
C TYR A 190 17.40 -5.62 18.54
N ALA A 191 18.04 -4.46 18.59
CA ALA A 191 18.43 -3.73 17.37
C ALA A 191 19.41 -4.54 16.50
N PHE A 192 20.40 -5.18 17.11
CA PHE A 192 21.33 -6.08 16.42
C PHE A 192 20.62 -7.26 15.76
N LEU A 193 19.70 -7.92 16.46
CA LEU A 193 18.92 -9.04 15.93
C LEU A 193 18.05 -8.60 14.74
N MET A 194 17.45 -7.39 14.80
CA MET A 194 16.69 -6.84 13.66
C MET A 194 17.59 -6.57 12.45
N PHE A 195 18.83 -6.13 12.67
CA PHE A 195 19.83 -6.03 11.60
C PHE A 195 20.16 -7.41 10.99
N CYS A 196 20.36 -8.43 11.82
CA CYS A 196 20.61 -9.80 11.35
C CYS A 196 19.44 -10.33 10.51
N VAL A 197 18.19 -10.08 10.91
CA VAL A 197 17.00 -10.45 10.14
C VAL A 197 16.98 -9.74 8.78
N ALA A 198 17.25 -8.43 8.75
CA ALA A 198 17.29 -7.66 7.51
C ALA A 198 18.38 -8.18 6.56
N GLY A 199 19.57 -8.46 7.10
CA GLY A 199 20.68 -9.07 6.36
C GLY A 199 20.34 -10.44 5.79
N LEU A 200 19.81 -11.34 6.62
CA LEU A 200 19.41 -12.68 6.18
C LEU A 200 18.32 -12.59 5.09
N THR A 201 17.33 -11.72 5.27
CA THR A 201 16.27 -11.50 4.28
C THR A 201 16.84 -11.00 2.94
N PHE A 202 17.79 -10.07 2.98
CA PHE A 202 18.50 -9.63 1.76
C PHE A 202 19.21 -10.79 1.08
N PHE A 203 19.98 -11.60 1.84
CA PHE A 203 20.70 -12.74 1.28
C PHE A 203 19.76 -13.80 0.69
N LEU A 204 18.62 -14.07 1.32
CA LEU A 204 17.60 -14.99 0.79
C LEU A 204 17.03 -14.50 -0.57
N PHE A 205 16.66 -13.22 -0.66
CA PHE A 205 16.18 -12.65 -1.93
C PHE A 205 17.25 -12.68 -3.01
N ARG A 206 18.48 -12.30 -2.68
CA ARG A 206 19.63 -12.34 -3.59
C ARG A 206 19.93 -13.76 -4.07
N PHE A 207 20.04 -14.71 -3.14
CA PHE A 207 20.34 -16.11 -3.45
C PHE A 207 19.26 -16.71 -4.36
N PHE A 208 17.99 -16.52 -4.02
CA PHE A 208 16.89 -16.98 -4.86
C PHE A 208 16.97 -16.41 -6.28
N CYS A 209 17.15 -15.10 -6.40
CA CYS A 209 17.22 -14.44 -7.71
C CYS A 209 18.42 -14.95 -8.53
N GLN A 210 19.62 -15.02 -7.93
CA GLN A 210 20.82 -15.44 -8.63
C GLN A 210 20.75 -16.89 -9.11
N ARG A 211 20.00 -17.75 -8.40
CA ARG A 211 19.82 -19.15 -8.80
C ARG A 211 18.77 -19.33 -9.90
N HIS A 212 17.75 -18.49 -9.96
CA HIS A 212 16.61 -18.68 -10.87
C HIS A 212 16.54 -17.68 -12.02
N PHE A 213 17.22 -16.54 -11.92
CA PHE A 213 17.20 -15.48 -12.92
C PHE A 213 18.61 -15.10 -13.31
N SER A 214 19.05 -15.49 -14.50
CA SER A 214 20.41 -15.20 -15.02
C SER A 214 20.68 -13.70 -15.10
N GLU A 215 19.64 -12.91 -15.28
CA GLU A 215 19.68 -11.45 -15.39
C GLU A 215 19.96 -10.74 -14.06
N SER A 216 19.82 -11.45 -12.93
CA SER A 216 20.06 -10.88 -11.58
C SER A 216 21.55 -10.86 -11.19
N LYS A 217 22.44 -11.35 -12.02
CA LYS A 217 23.89 -11.25 -11.80
C LYS A 217 24.34 -9.84 -12.08
N PHE A 218 24.74 -9.15 -11.03
CA PHE A 218 25.24 -7.78 -11.11
C PHE A 218 26.53 -7.73 -11.95
N SER A 219 26.59 -6.82 -12.90
CA SER A 219 27.78 -6.42 -13.61
C SER A 219 27.82 -4.89 -13.63
N PHE A 220 28.97 -4.29 -13.30
CA PHE A 220 29.07 -2.83 -13.34
C PHE A 220 28.96 -2.35 -14.79
N ILE A 221 27.78 -1.79 -15.10
CA ILE A 221 27.49 -1.23 -16.43
C ILE A 221 27.00 0.18 -16.23
N TRP A 222 27.67 1.14 -16.84
CA TRP A 222 27.25 2.54 -16.82
C TRP A 222 26.44 2.84 -18.09
N ASP A 223 25.18 3.20 -17.91
CA ASP A 223 24.33 3.74 -18.98
C ASP A 223 23.65 5.01 -18.47
N GLY A 224 24.20 6.16 -18.84
CA GLY A 224 23.71 7.47 -18.39
C GLY A 224 22.26 7.76 -18.82
N SER A 225 21.80 7.23 -19.96
CA SER A 225 20.44 7.44 -20.46
C SER A 225 19.42 6.66 -19.61
N LEU A 226 19.74 5.41 -19.32
CA LEU A 226 18.91 4.54 -18.49
C LEU A 226 18.91 5.01 -17.02
N PHE A 227 20.08 5.39 -16.50
CA PHE A 227 20.24 5.99 -15.17
C PHE A 227 19.34 7.22 -15.01
N LYS A 228 19.43 8.18 -15.94
CA LYS A 228 18.59 9.39 -15.95
C LYS A 228 17.10 9.06 -16.05
N SER A 229 16.72 8.06 -16.85
CA SER A 229 15.33 7.64 -17.03
C SER A 229 14.75 7.06 -15.75
N ILE A 230 15.48 6.17 -15.06
CA ILE A 230 15.04 5.54 -13.81
C ILE A 230 14.95 6.61 -12.71
N LEU A 231 15.96 7.47 -12.59
CA LEU A 231 16.00 8.50 -11.55
C LEU A 231 14.91 9.56 -11.75
N SER A 232 14.70 10.00 -13.00
CA SER A 232 13.63 10.96 -13.34
C SER A 232 12.25 10.38 -13.06
N TYR A 233 12.01 9.13 -13.45
CA TYR A 233 10.76 8.44 -13.16
C TYR A 233 10.51 8.32 -11.65
N SER A 234 11.53 7.91 -10.89
CA SER A 234 11.47 7.79 -9.44
C SER A 234 11.22 9.13 -8.77
N GLY A 235 11.91 10.18 -9.19
CA GLY A 235 11.75 11.54 -8.65
C GLY A 235 10.33 12.09 -8.85
N TRP A 236 9.74 11.89 -10.03
CA TRP A 236 8.35 12.31 -10.26
C TRP A 236 7.34 11.48 -9.47
N ASN A 237 7.55 10.18 -9.30
CA ASN A 237 6.71 9.37 -8.41
C ASN A 237 6.88 9.79 -6.94
N MET A 238 8.09 10.17 -6.53
CA MET A 238 8.35 10.71 -5.20
C MET A 238 7.59 11.99 -4.94
N PHE A 239 7.56 12.92 -5.92
CA PHE A 239 6.74 14.13 -5.83
C PHE A 239 5.26 13.81 -5.57
N GLY A 240 4.68 12.86 -6.31
CA GLY A 240 3.30 12.40 -6.07
C GLY A 240 3.08 11.77 -4.71
N SER A 241 4.05 10.99 -4.23
CA SER A 241 3.98 10.40 -2.89
C SER A 241 4.10 11.44 -1.78
N LEU A 242 4.98 12.43 -1.95
CA LEU A 242 5.08 13.58 -1.04
C LEU A 242 3.78 14.38 -1.02
N ALA A 243 3.16 14.61 -2.19
CA ALA A 243 1.88 15.30 -2.26
C ALA A 243 0.80 14.56 -1.46
N ALA A 244 0.74 13.23 -1.54
CA ALA A 244 -0.19 12.43 -0.76
C ALA A 244 0.09 12.49 0.75
N VAL A 245 1.36 12.42 1.16
CA VAL A 245 1.79 12.54 2.56
C VAL A 245 1.45 13.93 3.11
N MET A 246 1.79 14.99 2.38
CA MET A 246 1.48 16.38 2.77
C MET A 246 -0.03 16.63 2.86
N ASN A 247 -0.81 16.08 1.95
CA ASN A 247 -2.27 16.15 2.01
C ASN A 247 -2.80 15.54 3.32
N ASN A 248 -2.36 14.35 3.69
CA ASN A 248 -2.82 13.67 4.90
C ASN A 248 -2.36 14.39 6.18
N HIS A 249 -1.08 14.73 6.28
CA HIS A 249 -0.53 15.43 7.44
C HIS A 249 -0.98 16.89 7.51
N GLY A 250 -1.15 17.56 6.37
CA GLY A 250 -1.67 18.92 6.31
C GLY A 250 -3.07 19.02 6.91
N VAL A 251 -3.97 18.11 6.55
CA VAL A 251 -5.32 18.06 7.15
C VAL A 251 -5.27 17.74 8.65
N ASN A 252 -4.35 16.88 9.11
CA ASN A 252 -4.15 16.62 10.54
C ASN A 252 -3.74 17.89 11.30
N ILE A 253 -2.79 18.66 10.75
CA ILE A 253 -2.34 19.92 11.34
C ILE A 253 -3.50 20.92 11.40
N LEU A 254 -4.28 21.05 10.33
CA LEU A 254 -5.44 21.94 10.31
C LEU A 254 -6.47 21.56 11.38
N LEU A 255 -6.85 20.29 11.48
CA LEU A 255 -7.80 19.86 12.49
C LEU A 255 -7.28 20.10 13.91
N ASN A 256 -6.00 19.90 14.15
CA ASN A 256 -5.39 20.21 15.45
C ASN A 256 -5.44 21.70 15.77
N LEU A 257 -5.12 22.56 14.79
CA LEU A 257 -5.10 24.01 14.96
C LEU A 257 -6.49 24.61 15.23
N PHE A 258 -7.53 24.09 14.57
CA PHE A 258 -8.89 24.65 14.68
C PHE A 258 -9.75 24.02 15.78
N PHE A 259 -9.54 22.72 16.04
CA PHE A 259 -10.43 21.94 16.93
C PHE A 259 -9.67 21.19 18.04
N GLY A 260 -8.35 21.27 18.06
CA GLY A 260 -7.54 20.65 19.09
C GLY A 260 -7.29 19.14 18.91
N PRO A 261 -6.66 18.49 19.91
CA PRO A 261 -6.14 17.13 19.81
C PRO A 261 -7.21 16.05 19.75
N VAL A 262 -8.39 16.27 20.36
CA VAL A 262 -9.46 15.25 20.43
C VAL A 262 -10.02 14.93 19.04
N VAL A 263 -10.35 15.96 18.25
CA VAL A 263 -10.86 15.81 16.89
C VAL A 263 -9.79 15.21 15.97
N ASN A 264 -8.52 15.61 16.19
CA ASN A 264 -7.41 15.03 15.44
C ASN A 264 -7.20 13.55 15.76
N ALA A 265 -7.37 13.14 17.03
CA ALA A 265 -7.30 11.74 17.45
C ALA A 265 -8.43 10.90 16.79
N ALA A 266 -9.66 11.43 16.78
CA ALA A 266 -10.80 10.79 16.11
C ALA A 266 -10.50 10.51 14.62
N ARG A 267 -9.97 11.52 13.90
CA ARG A 267 -9.53 11.33 12.51
C ARG A 267 -8.41 10.30 12.38
N GLY A 268 -7.44 10.31 13.29
CA GLY A 268 -6.33 9.36 13.30
C GLY A 268 -6.81 7.92 13.40
N ILE A 269 -7.75 7.64 14.29
CA ILE A 269 -8.38 6.32 14.47
C ILE A 269 -9.11 5.91 13.19
N ALA A 270 -9.96 6.78 12.64
CA ALA A 270 -10.69 6.51 11.40
C ALA A 270 -9.77 6.23 10.21
N PHE A 271 -8.68 6.97 10.09
CA PHE A 271 -7.68 6.80 9.04
C PHE A 271 -6.88 5.50 9.19
N GLN A 272 -6.50 5.13 10.41
CA GLN A 272 -5.82 3.86 10.69
C GLN A 272 -6.68 2.66 10.30
N PHE A 273 -7.97 2.72 10.64
CA PHE A 273 -8.94 1.69 10.27
C PHE A 273 -9.06 1.54 8.75
N SER A 274 -9.27 2.65 8.06
CA SER A 274 -9.39 2.66 6.59
C SER A 274 -8.12 2.17 5.89
N ASN A 275 -6.94 2.50 6.42
CA ASN A 275 -5.66 2.00 5.90
C ASN A 275 -5.56 0.48 5.98
N GLY A 276 -6.06 -0.14 7.07
CA GLY A 276 -6.12 -1.59 7.20
C GLY A 276 -6.94 -2.23 6.08
N LEU A 277 -8.12 -1.69 5.80
CA LEU A 277 -8.98 -2.15 4.71
C LEU A 277 -8.36 -1.92 3.33
N ASN A 278 -7.72 -0.77 3.15
CA ASN A 278 -7.07 -0.42 1.87
C ASN A 278 -5.91 -1.36 1.51
N GLN A 279 -5.24 -1.97 2.48
CA GLN A 279 -4.17 -2.94 2.21
C GLN A 279 -4.65 -4.14 1.39
N PHE A 280 -5.93 -4.56 1.52
CA PHE A 280 -6.49 -5.61 0.67
C PHE A 280 -6.48 -5.21 -0.80
N VAL A 281 -6.91 -3.99 -1.10
CA VAL A 281 -6.91 -3.46 -2.47
C VAL A 281 -5.49 -3.28 -2.99
N GLN A 282 -4.58 -2.76 -2.17
CA GLN A 282 -3.18 -2.57 -2.57
C GLN A 282 -2.48 -3.90 -2.91
N ASN A 283 -2.72 -4.98 -2.16
CA ASN A 283 -2.19 -6.30 -2.48
C ASN A 283 -2.78 -6.87 -3.78
N PHE A 284 -4.08 -6.64 -4.05
CA PHE A 284 -4.71 -6.99 -5.31
C PHE A 284 -4.07 -6.25 -6.50
N VAL A 285 -3.89 -4.93 -6.37
CA VAL A 285 -3.24 -4.11 -7.41
C VAL A 285 -1.77 -4.50 -7.60
N LEU A 286 -1.06 -4.84 -6.54
CA LEU A 286 0.33 -5.32 -6.61
C LEU A 286 0.46 -6.60 -7.47
N ALA A 287 -0.53 -7.52 -7.37
CA ALA A 287 -0.54 -8.74 -8.18
C ALA A 287 -0.75 -8.47 -9.68
N ILE A 288 -1.47 -7.40 -10.02
CA ILE A 288 -1.86 -7.04 -11.39
C ILE A 288 -0.82 -6.15 -12.07
N LYS A 289 -0.14 -5.29 -11.32
CA LYS A 289 0.76 -4.25 -11.82
C LYS A 289 1.81 -4.75 -12.83
N PRO A 290 2.51 -5.87 -12.62
CA PRO A 290 3.48 -6.37 -13.60
C PRO A 290 2.82 -6.75 -14.92
N GLN A 291 1.62 -7.30 -14.87
CA GLN A 291 0.88 -7.75 -16.05
C GLN A 291 0.44 -6.57 -16.93
N VAL A 292 -0.11 -5.50 -16.32
CA VAL A 292 -0.45 -4.26 -17.04
C VAL A 292 0.78 -3.69 -17.73
N THR A 293 1.93 -3.68 -17.05
CA THR A 293 3.18 -3.17 -17.62
C THR A 293 3.68 -4.03 -18.77
N LYS A 294 3.57 -5.37 -18.66
CA LYS A 294 3.97 -6.31 -19.72
C LYS A 294 3.10 -6.18 -20.97
N TYR A 295 1.77 -6.09 -20.81
CA TYR A 295 0.86 -5.86 -21.93
C TYR A 295 1.18 -4.55 -22.64
N TYR A 296 1.40 -3.48 -21.88
CA TYR A 296 1.80 -2.19 -22.46
C TYR A 296 3.12 -2.31 -23.24
N ALA A 297 4.12 -2.99 -22.67
CA ALA A 297 5.43 -3.16 -23.31
C ALA A 297 5.38 -4.02 -24.59
N ALA A 298 4.47 -5.00 -24.64
CA ALA A 298 4.20 -5.85 -25.79
C ALA A 298 3.34 -5.19 -26.87
N GLY A 299 2.79 -3.97 -26.62
CA GLY A 299 1.85 -3.30 -27.53
C GLY A 299 0.43 -3.86 -27.51
N ASP A 300 0.12 -4.76 -26.58
CA ASP A 300 -1.19 -5.40 -26.41
C ASP A 300 -2.12 -4.48 -25.59
N ASN A 301 -2.55 -3.40 -26.23
CA ASN A 301 -3.37 -2.38 -25.60
C ASN A 301 -4.76 -2.90 -25.24
N GLU A 302 -5.33 -3.81 -26.00
CA GLU A 302 -6.68 -4.34 -25.76
C GLU A 302 -6.74 -5.12 -24.43
N ASN A 303 -5.84 -6.08 -24.23
CA ASN A 303 -5.76 -6.82 -23.00
C ASN A 303 -5.35 -5.94 -21.82
N MET A 304 -4.46 -4.96 -22.02
CA MET A 304 -4.09 -3.98 -21.00
C MET A 304 -5.30 -3.19 -20.51
N ILE A 305 -6.09 -2.60 -21.42
CA ILE A 305 -7.27 -1.77 -21.11
C ILE A 305 -8.34 -2.63 -20.43
N SER A 306 -8.60 -3.82 -20.96
CA SER A 306 -9.53 -4.79 -20.36
C SER A 306 -9.13 -5.11 -18.92
N LEU A 307 -7.83 -5.35 -18.65
CA LEU A 307 -7.32 -5.62 -17.32
C LEU A 307 -7.46 -4.40 -16.40
N VAL A 308 -7.19 -3.19 -16.88
CA VAL A 308 -7.38 -1.94 -16.13
C VAL A 308 -8.84 -1.74 -15.73
N TYR A 309 -9.79 -1.93 -16.64
CA TYR A 309 -11.23 -1.80 -16.33
C TYR A 309 -11.68 -2.83 -15.30
N ARG A 310 -11.28 -4.10 -15.48
CA ARG A 310 -11.59 -5.17 -14.51
C ARG A 310 -10.99 -4.85 -13.14
N SER A 311 -9.74 -4.46 -13.10
CA SER A 311 -9.05 -4.18 -11.83
C SER A 311 -9.67 -3.00 -11.10
N SER A 312 -10.05 -1.91 -11.81
CA SER A 312 -10.71 -0.77 -11.19
C SER A 312 -12.01 -1.18 -10.50
N LYS A 313 -12.89 -1.90 -11.21
CA LYS A 313 -14.18 -2.30 -10.61
C LYS A 313 -14.02 -3.36 -9.52
N PHE A 314 -13.11 -4.36 -9.69
CA PHE A 314 -12.89 -5.37 -8.65
C PHE A 314 -12.21 -4.80 -7.41
N SER A 315 -11.33 -3.80 -7.53
CA SER A 315 -10.79 -3.03 -6.40
C SER A 315 -11.90 -2.38 -5.59
N PHE A 316 -12.85 -1.75 -6.27
CA PHE A 316 -14.02 -1.13 -5.63
C PHE A 316 -14.93 -2.18 -4.97
N PHE A 317 -15.27 -3.26 -5.67
CA PHE A 317 -16.13 -4.32 -5.15
C PHE A 317 -15.54 -5.02 -3.94
N LEU A 318 -14.24 -5.30 -3.96
CA LEU A 318 -13.54 -5.87 -2.82
C LEU A 318 -13.64 -4.96 -1.60
N LEU A 319 -13.38 -3.67 -1.80
CA LEU A 319 -13.45 -2.70 -0.71
C LEU A 319 -14.91 -2.50 -0.23
N LEU A 320 -15.88 -2.40 -1.14
CA LEU A 320 -17.29 -2.30 -0.80
C LEU A 320 -17.74 -3.47 0.07
N LEU A 321 -17.37 -4.70 -0.32
CA LEU A 321 -17.69 -5.91 0.45
C LEU A 321 -17.16 -5.85 1.88
N LEU A 322 -15.92 -5.39 2.03
CA LEU A 322 -15.28 -5.28 3.35
C LEU A 322 -15.83 -4.12 4.17
N THR A 323 -16.23 -3.01 3.53
CA THR A 323 -16.64 -1.77 4.23
C THR A 323 -18.14 -1.68 4.49
N THR A 324 -18.97 -2.46 3.80
CA THR A 324 -20.44 -2.41 3.97
C THR A 324 -20.89 -2.53 5.43
N PRO A 325 -20.41 -3.51 6.24
CA PRO A 325 -20.80 -3.60 7.64
C PRO A 325 -20.41 -2.36 8.46
N PHE A 326 -19.24 -1.78 8.15
CA PHE A 326 -18.74 -0.61 8.87
C PHE A 326 -19.46 0.69 8.49
N LEU A 327 -19.95 0.80 7.26
CA LEU A 327 -20.76 1.94 6.85
C LEU A 327 -22.15 1.94 7.52
N LEU A 328 -22.72 0.76 7.75
CA LEU A 328 -24.06 0.60 8.31
C LEU A 328 -24.07 0.62 9.84
N GLU A 329 -23.11 -0.02 10.47
CA GLU A 329 -23.04 -0.27 11.90
C GLU A 329 -21.82 0.37 12.55
N SER A 330 -21.34 1.51 11.99
CA SER A 330 -20.13 2.18 12.48
C SER A 330 -20.22 2.54 13.96
N SER A 331 -21.38 2.98 14.44
CA SER A 331 -21.60 3.30 15.86
C SER A 331 -21.39 2.07 16.74
N PHE A 332 -22.12 0.98 16.44
CA PHE A 332 -22.03 -0.27 17.20
C PHE A 332 -20.62 -0.86 17.21
N ILE A 333 -19.94 -0.90 16.04
CA ILE A 333 -18.60 -1.48 15.92
C ILE A 333 -17.57 -0.63 16.71
N MET A 334 -17.67 0.71 16.64
CA MET A 334 -16.74 1.58 17.36
C MET A 334 -16.97 1.50 18.87
N THR A 335 -18.22 1.44 19.33
CA THR A 335 -18.53 1.24 20.75
C THR A 335 -18.06 -0.11 21.27
N LEU A 336 -18.13 -1.17 20.45
CA LEU A 336 -17.61 -2.48 20.81
C LEU A 336 -16.07 -2.52 20.90
N TRP A 337 -15.40 -1.73 20.05
CA TRP A 337 -13.94 -1.71 19.98
C TRP A 337 -13.28 -0.74 20.96
N LEU A 338 -13.90 0.42 21.18
CA LEU A 338 -13.40 1.49 22.03
C LEU A 338 -14.28 1.61 23.28
N SER A 339 -13.65 1.78 24.44
CA SER A 339 -14.37 2.07 25.70
C SER A 339 -15.13 3.40 25.64
N GLU A 340 -14.55 4.39 24.97
CA GLU A 340 -15.18 5.68 24.71
C GLU A 340 -15.00 6.04 23.24
N VAL A 341 -16.09 6.44 22.57
CA VAL A 341 -16.08 6.83 21.15
C VAL A 341 -15.90 8.34 21.06
N PRO A 342 -14.77 8.84 20.57
CA PRO A 342 -14.55 10.28 20.42
C PRO A 342 -15.58 10.94 19.49
N ASP A 343 -15.91 12.20 19.77
CA ASP A 343 -16.74 13.01 18.89
C ASP A 343 -16.17 13.04 17.47
N TYR A 344 -17.05 13.09 16.47
CA TYR A 344 -16.76 13.05 15.04
C TYR A 344 -16.14 11.74 14.51
N LEU A 345 -15.75 10.76 15.35
CA LEU A 345 -15.10 9.51 14.88
C LEU A 345 -15.97 8.78 13.86
N ILE A 346 -17.26 8.61 14.15
CA ILE A 346 -18.19 7.86 13.28
C ILE A 346 -18.31 8.54 11.92
N VAL A 347 -18.52 9.86 11.91
CA VAL A 347 -18.64 10.65 10.67
C VAL A 347 -17.33 10.62 9.88
N PHE A 348 -16.20 10.80 10.54
CA PHE A 348 -14.89 10.68 9.90
C PHE A 348 -14.67 9.29 9.30
N LEU A 349 -15.01 8.23 10.03
CA LEU A 349 -14.86 6.86 9.54
C LEU A 349 -15.68 6.62 8.26
N GLN A 350 -16.95 7.02 8.27
CA GLN A 350 -17.83 6.86 7.11
C GLN A 350 -17.32 7.66 5.90
N LEU A 351 -16.94 8.91 6.09
CA LEU A 351 -16.44 9.77 5.01
C LEU A 351 -15.08 9.31 4.48
N ILE A 352 -14.16 8.84 5.34
CA ILE A 352 -12.87 8.29 4.91
C ILE A 352 -13.07 6.98 4.15
N ILE A 353 -14.01 6.12 4.54
CA ILE A 353 -14.36 4.92 3.78
C ILE A 353 -14.88 5.29 2.38
N VAL A 354 -15.80 6.26 2.30
CA VAL A 354 -16.31 6.75 0.99
C VAL A 354 -15.17 7.29 0.14
N ASN A 355 -14.26 8.09 0.72
CA ASN A 355 -13.08 8.59 0.00
C ASN A 355 -12.20 7.44 -0.52
N THR A 356 -11.96 6.42 0.31
CA THR A 356 -11.14 5.25 -0.06
C THR A 356 -11.80 4.41 -1.14
N LEU A 357 -13.14 4.31 -1.16
CA LEU A 357 -13.90 3.68 -2.25
C LEU A 357 -13.71 4.43 -3.56
N VAL A 358 -13.78 5.76 -3.58
CA VAL A 358 -13.50 6.58 -4.76
C VAL A 358 -12.06 6.39 -5.23
N ASP A 359 -11.08 6.42 -4.32
CA ASP A 359 -9.67 6.23 -4.65
C ASP A 359 -9.38 4.85 -5.23
N SER A 360 -10.10 3.81 -4.78
CA SER A 360 -9.91 2.44 -5.27
C SER A 360 -10.16 2.27 -6.77
N LEU A 361 -11.06 3.07 -7.36
CA LEU A 361 -11.29 3.12 -8.80
C LEU A 361 -10.07 3.64 -9.58
N SER A 362 -9.25 4.44 -8.92
CA SER A 362 -8.10 5.13 -9.51
C SER A 362 -6.80 4.33 -9.47
N TYR A 363 -6.66 3.30 -8.63
CA TYR A 363 -5.38 2.59 -8.47
C TYR A 363 -4.91 1.88 -9.75
N SER A 364 -5.84 1.30 -10.51
CA SER A 364 -5.51 0.67 -11.78
C SER A 364 -5.21 1.69 -12.88
N LEU A 365 -5.84 2.87 -12.85
CA LEU A 365 -5.50 3.99 -13.73
C LEU A 365 -4.08 4.50 -13.46
N LEU A 366 -3.70 4.63 -12.18
CA LEU A 366 -2.33 4.97 -11.78
C LEU A 366 -1.34 3.91 -12.30
N THR A 367 -1.70 2.61 -12.19
CA THR A 367 -0.86 1.52 -12.70
C THR A 367 -0.65 1.62 -14.22
N ALA A 368 -1.69 1.97 -14.99
CA ALA A 368 -1.59 2.19 -16.43
C ALA A 368 -0.70 3.42 -16.76
N ALA A 369 -0.84 4.52 -16.01
CA ALA A 369 0.03 5.69 -16.14
C ALA A 369 1.49 5.34 -15.84
N GLN A 370 1.73 4.55 -14.79
CA GLN A 370 3.07 4.08 -14.43
C GLN A 370 3.67 3.17 -15.52
N ALA A 371 2.88 2.29 -16.13
CA ALA A 371 3.34 1.43 -17.23
C ALA A 371 3.82 2.26 -18.42
N GLN A 372 3.10 3.30 -18.79
CA GLN A 372 3.46 4.24 -19.86
C GLN A 372 4.76 5.00 -19.58
N GLY A 373 5.02 5.40 -18.32
CA GLY A 373 6.30 5.91 -17.86
C GLY A 373 6.48 7.43 -17.91
N LYS A 374 5.62 8.21 -18.58
CA LYS A 374 5.72 9.69 -18.63
C LYS A 374 5.03 10.32 -17.41
N MET A 375 5.65 10.21 -16.24
CA MET A 375 5.02 10.58 -14.97
C MET A 375 4.99 12.08 -14.70
N ARG A 376 5.84 12.90 -15.35
CA ARG A 376 5.96 14.33 -15.03
C ARG A 376 4.63 15.08 -15.08
N ARG A 377 3.97 15.10 -16.23
CA ARG A 377 2.68 15.81 -16.39
C ARG A 377 1.59 15.22 -15.51
N TYR A 378 1.59 13.90 -15.38
CA TYR A 378 0.64 13.19 -14.54
C TYR A 378 0.77 13.62 -13.07
N GLN A 379 1.96 13.61 -12.52
CA GLN A 379 2.18 13.94 -11.10
C GLN A 379 1.96 15.44 -10.81
N ILE A 380 2.34 16.33 -11.71
CA ILE A 380 2.07 17.76 -11.54
C ILE A 380 0.56 18.03 -11.50
N ILE A 381 -0.22 17.47 -12.43
CA ILE A 381 -1.65 17.71 -12.50
C ILE A 381 -2.38 16.99 -11.36
N VAL A 382 -2.22 15.69 -11.24
CA VAL A 382 -2.95 14.88 -10.25
C VAL A 382 -2.44 15.14 -8.83
N GLY A 383 -1.12 15.16 -8.64
CA GLY A 383 -0.52 15.45 -7.34
C GLY A 383 -0.82 16.88 -6.88
N GLY A 384 -0.75 17.85 -7.79
CA GLY A 384 -1.13 19.23 -7.51
C GLY A 384 -2.61 19.37 -7.13
N THR A 385 -3.51 18.65 -7.81
CA THR A 385 -4.93 18.61 -7.47
C THR A 385 -5.15 18.08 -6.05
N LEU A 386 -4.50 16.98 -5.68
CA LEU A 386 -4.62 16.42 -4.33
C LEU A 386 -4.04 17.34 -3.25
N LEU A 387 -2.99 18.10 -3.55
CA LEU A 387 -2.43 19.08 -2.62
C LEU A 387 -3.40 20.24 -2.34
N MET A 388 -4.31 20.57 -3.26
CA MET A 388 -5.30 21.63 -3.06
C MET A 388 -6.32 21.33 -1.95
N ASN A 389 -6.45 20.07 -1.53
CA ASN A 389 -7.31 19.71 -0.41
C ASN A 389 -6.94 20.50 0.87
N THR A 390 -5.65 20.58 1.22
CA THR A 390 -5.21 21.28 2.44
C THR A 390 -5.54 22.77 2.42
N PRO A 391 -5.16 23.57 1.42
CA PRO A 391 -5.50 25.01 1.42
C PRO A 391 -7.01 25.27 1.29
N ILE A 392 -7.74 24.47 0.54
CA ILE A 392 -9.20 24.62 0.41
C ILE A 392 -9.89 24.26 1.74
N SER A 393 -9.49 23.16 2.39
CA SER A 393 -9.96 22.81 3.74
C SER A 393 -9.69 23.94 4.75
N TYR A 394 -8.51 24.57 4.71
CA TYR A 394 -8.20 25.72 5.55
C TYR A 394 -9.17 26.87 5.35
N LEU A 395 -9.53 27.20 4.10
CA LEU A 395 -10.48 28.29 3.82
C LEU A 395 -11.88 28.00 4.39
N PHE A 396 -12.37 26.76 4.25
CA PHE A 396 -13.66 26.37 4.85
C PHE A 396 -13.63 26.40 6.37
N LEU A 397 -12.56 25.88 7.00
CA LEU A 397 -12.41 25.92 8.46
C LEU A 397 -12.34 27.37 8.98
N LYS A 398 -11.62 28.25 8.27
CA LYS A 398 -11.57 29.67 8.60
C LYS A 398 -12.92 30.36 8.43
N ALA A 399 -13.80 29.90 7.56
CA ALA A 399 -15.16 30.35 7.38
C ALA A 399 -16.13 29.81 8.44
N GLY A 400 -15.66 29.01 9.41
CA GLY A 400 -16.48 28.52 10.55
C GLY A 400 -17.18 27.18 10.28
N TYR A 401 -16.82 26.44 9.23
CA TYR A 401 -17.40 25.13 8.98
C TYR A 401 -16.86 24.08 9.96
N GLU A 402 -17.67 23.05 10.21
CA GLU A 402 -17.34 21.92 11.07
C GLU A 402 -16.17 21.05 10.54
N PRO A 403 -15.49 20.28 11.42
CA PRO A 403 -14.27 19.54 11.05
C PRO A 403 -14.47 18.55 9.90
N GLN A 404 -15.67 17.96 9.73
CA GLN A 404 -15.98 17.01 8.66
C GLN A 404 -15.89 17.62 7.24
N VAL A 405 -15.93 18.95 7.10
CA VAL A 405 -15.75 19.60 5.79
C VAL A 405 -14.43 19.21 5.12
N THR A 406 -13.38 18.97 5.90
CA THR A 406 -12.07 18.55 5.39
C THR A 406 -12.15 17.20 4.67
N MET A 407 -13.04 16.30 5.12
CA MET A 407 -13.28 15.00 4.47
C MET A 407 -14.13 15.15 3.21
N HIS A 408 -15.15 16.01 3.22
CA HIS A 408 -15.94 16.30 2.02
C HIS A 408 -15.07 16.91 0.91
N VAL A 409 -14.23 17.89 1.26
CA VAL A 409 -13.25 18.47 0.33
C VAL A 409 -12.32 17.37 -0.19
N GLY A 410 -11.83 16.48 0.67
CA GLY A 410 -11.02 15.33 0.28
C GLY A 410 -11.70 14.43 -0.76
N ILE A 411 -12.97 14.07 -0.55
CA ILE A 411 -13.75 13.25 -1.49
C ILE A 411 -13.89 13.96 -2.85
N ILE A 412 -14.19 15.25 -2.85
CA ILE A 412 -14.30 16.05 -4.08
C ILE A 412 -12.99 16.06 -4.85
N PHE A 413 -11.85 16.29 -4.16
CA PHE A 413 -10.54 16.29 -4.82
C PHE A 413 -10.09 14.90 -5.26
N SER A 414 -10.44 13.82 -4.54
CA SER A 414 -10.21 12.45 -4.99
C SER A 414 -10.99 12.11 -6.25
N PHE A 415 -12.26 12.52 -6.33
CA PHE A 415 -13.09 12.35 -7.53
C PHE A 415 -12.56 13.18 -8.70
N LEU A 416 -12.21 14.44 -8.48
CA LEU A 416 -11.61 15.31 -9.49
C LEU A 416 -10.27 14.74 -9.99
N ALA A 417 -9.43 14.24 -9.08
CA ALA A 417 -8.18 13.57 -9.43
C ALA A 417 -8.43 12.30 -10.28
N MET A 418 -9.47 11.52 -10.00
CA MET A 418 -9.88 10.38 -10.82
C MET A 418 -10.26 10.82 -12.23
N CYS A 419 -11.07 11.87 -12.39
CA CYS A 419 -11.46 12.42 -13.68
C CYS A 419 -10.24 12.92 -14.47
N LEU A 420 -9.33 13.65 -13.82
CA LEU A 420 -8.10 14.14 -14.46
C LEU A 420 -7.15 13.00 -14.86
N ARG A 421 -7.04 11.95 -14.03
CA ARG A 421 -6.30 10.72 -14.41
C ARG A 421 -6.86 10.10 -15.67
N LEU A 422 -8.18 9.96 -15.75
CA LEU A 422 -8.85 9.40 -16.90
C LEU A 422 -8.59 10.24 -18.16
N LEU A 423 -8.78 11.56 -18.07
CA LEU A 423 -8.51 12.51 -19.16
C LEU A 423 -7.05 12.48 -19.64
N LEU A 424 -6.09 12.37 -18.72
CA LEU A 424 -4.68 12.27 -19.09
C LEU A 424 -4.37 10.96 -19.80
N LEU A 425 -4.96 9.85 -19.33
CA LEU A 425 -4.72 8.53 -19.92
C LEU A 425 -5.29 8.39 -21.31
N THR A 426 -6.43 9.01 -21.64
CA THR A 426 -6.99 8.97 -22.99
C THR A 426 -6.06 9.59 -24.05
N ARG A 427 -5.14 10.47 -23.63
CA ARG A 427 -4.12 11.07 -24.52
C ARG A 427 -2.85 10.21 -24.65
N LEU A 428 -2.68 9.21 -23.80
CA LEU A 428 -1.44 8.43 -23.68
C LEU A 428 -1.60 6.99 -24.12
N ILE A 429 -2.80 6.44 -23.97
CA ILE A 429 -3.16 5.06 -24.31
C ILE A 429 -4.58 5.08 -24.95
N PRO A 430 -4.95 4.10 -25.75
CA PRO A 430 -6.25 4.05 -26.43
C PRO A 430 -7.42 3.70 -25.47
N LEU A 431 -7.40 4.24 -24.26
CA LEU A 431 -8.48 4.13 -23.28
C LEU A 431 -9.49 5.25 -23.54
N THR A 432 -10.78 4.94 -23.50
CA THR A 432 -11.85 5.91 -23.75
C THR A 432 -12.63 6.23 -22.46
N ILE A 433 -13.05 7.48 -22.29
CA ILE A 433 -13.88 7.92 -21.17
C ILE A 433 -15.20 7.14 -21.14
N ILE A 434 -15.86 7.02 -22.31
CA ILE A 434 -17.14 6.30 -22.47
C ILE A 434 -16.95 4.82 -22.10
N GLY A 435 -15.83 4.22 -22.53
CA GLY A 435 -15.47 2.83 -22.16
C GLY A 435 -15.34 2.64 -20.65
N PHE A 436 -14.61 3.53 -19.97
CA PHE A 436 -14.49 3.49 -18.51
C PHE A 436 -15.83 3.71 -17.81
N PHE A 437 -16.60 4.70 -18.26
CA PHE A 437 -17.92 4.97 -17.71
C PHE A 437 -18.84 3.74 -17.83
N ARG A 438 -18.95 3.14 -19.02
CA ARG A 438 -19.83 1.99 -19.26
C ARG A 438 -19.37 0.70 -18.56
N HIS A 439 -18.06 0.41 -18.58
CA HIS A 439 -17.54 -0.87 -18.08
C HIS A 439 -17.17 -0.84 -16.58
N VAL A 440 -16.95 0.33 -16.02
CA VAL A 440 -16.56 0.48 -14.61
C VAL A 440 -17.61 1.26 -13.84
N PHE A 441 -17.76 2.56 -14.13
CA PHE A 441 -18.56 3.47 -13.28
C PHE A 441 -20.04 3.06 -13.21
N LEU A 442 -20.70 2.81 -14.34
CA LEU A 442 -22.11 2.42 -14.38
C LEU A 442 -22.34 1.11 -13.62
N ARG A 443 -21.46 0.13 -13.77
CA ARG A 443 -21.56 -1.16 -13.05
C ARG A 443 -21.35 -0.99 -11.56
N VAL A 444 -20.40 -0.16 -11.16
CA VAL A 444 -20.17 0.18 -9.76
C VAL A 444 -21.41 0.84 -9.16
N MET A 445 -22.00 1.82 -9.86
CA MET A 445 -23.22 2.49 -9.38
C MET A 445 -24.40 1.52 -9.25
N ILE A 446 -24.61 0.63 -10.21
CA ILE A 446 -25.66 -0.39 -10.12
C ILE A 446 -25.43 -1.31 -8.92
N VAL A 447 -24.20 -1.79 -8.72
CA VAL A 447 -23.88 -2.67 -7.57
C VAL A 447 -24.08 -1.93 -6.25
N VAL A 448 -23.61 -0.67 -6.14
CA VAL A 448 -23.82 0.13 -4.93
C VAL A 448 -25.30 0.30 -4.64
N THR A 449 -26.10 0.74 -5.61
CA THR A 449 -27.55 0.94 -5.39
C THR A 449 -28.27 -0.33 -5.05
N THR A 450 -27.99 -1.45 -5.74
CA THR A 450 -28.66 -2.74 -5.51
C THR A 450 -28.19 -3.44 -4.25
N SER A 451 -27.02 -3.13 -3.70
CA SER A 451 -26.56 -3.70 -2.43
C SER A 451 -26.88 -2.81 -1.24
N THR A 452 -26.58 -1.50 -1.31
CA THR A 452 -26.68 -0.62 -0.13
C THR A 452 -28.11 -0.15 0.15
N VAL A 453 -28.91 0.16 -0.87
CA VAL A 453 -30.28 0.68 -0.66
C VAL A 453 -31.20 -0.35 0.01
N PRO A 454 -31.32 -1.60 -0.51
CA PRO A 454 -32.16 -2.60 0.16
C PRO A 454 -31.66 -2.93 1.56
N LEU A 455 -30.34 -2.94 1.74
CA LEU A 455 -29.74 -3.28 3.02
C LEU A 455 -29.97 -2.17 4.06
N PHE A 456 -29.84 -0.91 3.67
CA PHE A 456 -30.15 0.23 4.55
C PHE A 456 -31.61 0.18 5.03
N TYR A 457 -32.54 -0.06 4.10
CA TYR A 457 -33.95 -0.18 4.43
C TYR A 457 -34.23 -1.39 5.34
N PHE A 458 -33.62 -2.53 5.06
CA PHE A 458 -33.78 -3.74 5.86
C PHE A 458 -33.23 -3.56 7.28
N VAL A 459 -32.02 -3.01 7.41
CA VAL A 459 -31.36 -2.79 8.71
C VAL A 459 -32.12 -1.78 9.56
N SER A 460 -32.75 -0.75 8.95
CA SER A 460 -33.55 0.25 9.69
C SER A 460 -34.81 -0.32 10.38
N MET A 461 -35.24 -1.53 10.01
CA MET A 461 -36.36 -2.22 10.65
C MET A 461 -36.01 -2.87 11.98
N PHE A 462 -34.72 -3.01 12.31
CA PHE A 462 -34.26 -3.66 13.53
C PHE A 462 -33.72 -2.62 14.54
N PRO A 463 -33.97 -2.80 15.86
CA PRO A 463 -33.37 -1.97 16.88
C PRO A 463 -31.84 -2.15 16.93
N GLU A 464 -31.14 -1.12 17.34
CA GLU A 464 -29.66 -1.18 17.49
C GLU A 464 -29.25 -2.24 18.50
N GLY A 465 -28.24 -3.04 18.13
CA GLY A 465 -27.71 -4.10 18.99
C GLY A 465 -26.98 -5.20 18.24
N THR A 466 -26.51 -6.18 18.99
CA THR A 466 -25.69 -7.30 18.44
C THR A 466 -26.44 -8.09 17.34
N MET A 467 -27.74 -8.28 17.49
CA MET A 467 -28.54 -9.02 16.51
C MET A 467 -28.61 -8.25 15.18
N ARG A 468 -28.87 -6.93 15.23
CA ARG A 468 -28.85 -6.06 14.05
C ARG A 468 -27.49 -6.07 13.38
N PHE A 469 -26.38 -6.00 14.14
CA PHE A 469 -25.02 -6.09 13.61
C PHE A 469 -24.76 -7.43 12.89
N VAL A 470 -25.13 -8.57 13.47
CA VAL A 470 -24.95 -9.88 12.83
C VAL A 470 -25.75 -9.98 11.53
N ILE A 471 -27.00 -9.49 11.53
CA ILE A 471 -27.86 -9.49 10.35
C ILE A 471 -27.31 -8.55 9.28
N SER A 472 -26.89 -7.33 9.63
CA SER A 472 -26.36 -6.35 8.70
C SER A 472 -25.00 -6.78 8.12
N ALA A 473 -24.14 -7.40 8.92
CA ALA A 473 -22.85 -7.92 8.45
C ALA A 473 -23.01 -9.11 7.52
N THR A 474 -23.76 -10.14 7.94
CA THR A 474 -23.95 -11.35 7.12
C THR A 474 -24.85 -11.08 5.91
N GLY A 475 -25.98 -10.42 6.09
CA GLY A 475 -26.88 -10.02 5.01
C GLY A 475 -26.22 -9.04 4.05
N GLY A 476 -25.45 -8.08 4.56
CA GLY A 476 -24.69 -7.11 3.76
C GLY A 476 -23.65 -7.79 2.86
N ILE A 477 -22.89 -8.72 3.40
CA ILE A 477 -21.93 -9.50 2.62
C ILE A 477 -22.65 -10.32 1.53
N LEU A 478 -23.72 -11.02 1.88
CA LEU A 478 -24.48 -11.85 0.93
C LEU A 478 -25.12 -11.02 -0.18
N ILE A 479 -25.83 -9.93 0.16
CA ILE A 479 -26.47 -9.05 -0.82
C ILE A 479 -25.42 -8.40 -1.73
N THR A 480 -24.28 -7.97 -1.18
CA THR A 480 -23.18 -7.39 -1.97
C THR A 480 -22.58 -8.43 -2.92
N ILE A 481 -22.33 -9.67 -2.47
CA ILE A 481 -21.85 -10.76 -3.34
C ILE A 481 -22.85 -11.05 -4.46
N LEU A 482 -24.14 -11.14 -4.15
CA LEU A 482 -25.19 -11.36 -5.14
C LEU A 482 -25.24 -10.21 -6.15
N SER A 483 -25.25 -8.95 -5.68
CA SER A 483 -25.25 -7.77 -6.54
C SER A 483 -24.02 -7.72 -7.46
N ILE A 484 -22.84 -8.03 -6.95
CA ILE A 484 -21.61 -8.15 -7.76
C ILE A 484 -21.78 -9.26 -8.80
N SER A 485 -22.27 -10.43 -8.41
CA SER A 485 -22.40 -11.60 -9.28
C SER A 485 -23.39 -11.39 -10.41
N PHE A 486 -24.51 -10.68 -10.16
CA PHE A 486 -25.55 -10.44 -11.16
C PHE A 486 -25.26 -9.21 -12.03
N PHE A 487 -24.83 -8.10 -11.44
CA PHE A 487 -24.71 -6.80 -12.11
C PHE A 487 -23.27 -6.33 -12.32
N GLY A 488 -22.36 -6.67 -11.39
CA GLY A 488 -20.96 -6.21 -11.42
C GLY A 488 -20.11 -6.94 -12.47
N VAL A 489 -20.34 -8.24 -12.64
CA VAL A 489 -19.50 -9.13 -13.48
C VAL A 489 -20.12 -9.30 -14.86
N THR A 490 -19.28 -9.22 -15.92
CA THR A 490 -19.73 -9.48 -17.30
C THR A 490 -20.00 -10.98 -17.52
N LYS A 491 -20.77 -11.32 -18.57
CA LYS A 491 -21.00 -12.72 -18.95
C LYS A 491 -19.66 -13.48 -19.16
N SER A 492 -18.69 -12.86 -19.83
CA SER A 492 -17.36 -13.43 -20.06
C SER A 492 -16.56 -13.62 -18.78
N GLU A 493 -16.61 -12.67 -17.84
CA GLU A 493 -15.94 -12.78 -16.55
C GLU A 493 -16.58 -13.86 -15.68
N ARG A 494 -17.92 -13.95 -15.70
CA ARG A 494 -18.67 -15.00 -14.98
C ARG A 494 -18.34 -16.39 -15.50
N SER A 495 -18.30 -16.59 -16.82
CA SER A 495 -17.89 -17.88 -17.41
C SER A 495 -16.46 -18.26 -17.04
N SER A 496 -15.54 -17.31 -17.01
CA SER A 496 -14.14 -17.53 -16.58
C SER A 496 -14.03 -17.92 -15.12
N LEU A 497 -14.80 -17.29 -14.23
CA LEU A 497 -14.86 -17.64 -12.82
C LEU A 497 -15.48 -19.03 -12.61
N TRP A 498 -16.60 -19.32 -13.31
CA TRP A 498 -17.27 -20.61 -13.21
C TRP A 498 -16.38 -21.77 -13.69
N LEU A 499 -15.68 -21.61 -14.81
CA LEU A 499 -14.70 -22.58 -15.30
C LEU A 499 -13.55 -22.80 -14.29
N TYR A 500 -13.08 -21.74 -13.64
CA TYR A 500 -12.04 -21.84 -12.60
C TYR A 500 -12.52 -22.69 -11.40
N PHE A 501 -13.72 -22.40 -10.89
CA PHE A 501 -14.28 -23.17 -9.78
C PHE A 501 -14.54 -24.63 -10.17
N ARG A 502 -15.10 -24.89 -11.34
CA ARG A 502 -15.36 -26.24 -11.83
C ARG A 502 -14.09 -27.09 -12.03
N THR A 503 -12.98 -26.46 -12.46
CA THR A 503 -11.70 -27.18 -12.64
C THR A 503 -10.97 -27.43 -11.32
N LYS A 504 -11.21 -26.65 -10.29
CA LYS A 504 -10.52 -26.76 -9.00
C LYS A 504 -11.31 -27.54 -7.95
N PHE A 505 -12.60 -27.53 -8.07
CA PHE A 505 -13.55 -28.29 -7.25
C PHE A 505 -14.45 -29.09 -8.20
N PRO A 506 -13.97 -30.22 -8.74
CA PRO A 506 -14.85 -31.09 -9.51
C PRO A 506 -15.95 -31.55 -8.55
N VAL A 507 -17.13 -30.94 -8.68
CA VAL A 507 -18.32 -31.45 -8.03
C VAL A 507 -18.58 -32.83 -8.67
N TRP A 508 -18.71 -33.82 -7.81
CA TRP A 508 -18.98 -35.21 -8.11
C TRP A 508 -20.06 -35.37 -9.16
#